data_c01df68481cf8a48e6fb36439213ff8a
#
_entry.id   c01df68481cf8a48e6fb36439213ff8a
#
_cell.length_a   1.000
_cell.length_b   1.000
_cell.length_c   1.000
_cell.angle_alpha   90.00
_cell.angle_beta   90.00
_cell.angle_gamma   90.00
#
_symmetry.space_group_name_H-M   'P 1'
#
loop_
_entity.id
_entity.type
_entity.pdbx_description
1 polymer ?
#
loop_
_entity_poly.entity_id
_entity_poly.type
_entity_poly.pdbx_seq_one_letter_code
_entity_poly.pdbx_strand_id
1 'polypeptide(L)'
;MKKILSIVLLLLATVVFATWQYRLLSLLFFVVINKKWIKAKIKIPYKVIVWGLILCIFIALPNYCQRGRTQLIYLDKEGGRISTPLHVYLINALLPEEEIMNFGLKATAVLPSESLSPVFKNLGSRFIREAQSDFWHGYAIGFYTPYNRLSLQGSNPGTFTIAQAMNEYLGTDYNAIYITRPKNYDSDKTYPVIFFAHGYLGSWELYQGLFSQLDDFFVVSIGTRDLSGIFNYNDINKVFTEYIPYLKSEGYSIGDVHFMGLSNGGSASNVALRSFSNKFKTITYISTSCDVIKHSKAKVILIGGGKDDSSARLPSAERGLRNCGTKTAILFDKDENHYMMVHQQGKIFEFLNDEMK
;
A
#
# COMPACT_ATOMS: atom_id res chain seq x y z
N MET A 1 36.44 -0.14 24.14
CA MET A 1 35.65 0.79 23.35
C MET A 1 34.88 0.11 22.19
N LYS A 2 35.55 -0.51 21.19
CA LYS A 2 34.86 -1.16 20.03
C LYS A 2 33.78 -2.19 20.41
N LYS A 3 33.99 -3.01 21.47
CA LYS A 3 33.02 -4.03 21.91
C LYS A 3 31.78 -3.40 22.54
N ILE A 4 31.96 -2.39 23.38
CA ILE A 4 30.84 -1.67 24.00
C ILE A 4 30.03 -0.98 22.90
N LEU A 5 30.69 -0.33 21.95
CA LEU A 5 30.04 0.32 20.83
C LEU A 5 29.24 -0.68 19.99
N SER A 6 29.77 -1.86 19.67
CA SER A 6 29.05 -2.88 18.89
C SER A 6 27.87 -3.47 19.65
N ILE A 7 27.93 -3.61 20.98
CA ILE A 7 26.80 -4.03 21.81
C ILE A 7 25.69 -2.94 21.80
N VAL A 8 26.11 -1.68 22.00
CA VAL A 8 25.17 -0.54 21.94
C VAL A 8 24.47 -0.47 20.58
N LEU A 9 25.23 -0.64 19.49
CA LEU A 9 24.66 -0.65 18.13
C LEU A 9 23.69 -1.82 17.92
N LEU A 10 23.99 -3.02 18.46
CA LEU A 10 23.07 -4.15 18.41
C LEU A 10 21.77 -3.86 19.17
N LEU A 11 21.88 -3.31 20.38
CA LEU A 11 20.71 -2.93 21.19
C LEU A 11 19.89 -1.85 20.49
N LEU A 12 20.52 -0.84 19.92
CA LEU A 12 19.85 0.18 19.12
C LEU A 12 19.15 -0.44 17.91
N ALA A 13 19.81 -1.36 17.20
CA ALA A 13 19.22 -2.04 16.06
C ALA A 13 17.97 -2.84 16.44
N THR A 14 17.93 -3.47 17.63
CA THR A 14 16.74 -4.22 18.09
C THR A 14 15.52 -3.30 18.37
N VAL A 15 15.79 -2.03 18.70
CA VAL A 15 14.74 -1.02 18.95
C VAL A 15 14.35 -0.29 17.66
N VAL A 16 15.33 -0.04 16.78
CA VAL A 16 15.13 0.74 15.56
C VAL A 16 14.39 -0.07 14.49
N PHE A 17 14.76 -1.35 14.32
CA PHE A 17 14.15 -2.18 13.28
C PHE A 17 12.81 -2.77 13.73
N ALA A 18 11.81 -2.63 12.86
CA ALA A 18 10.47 -3.13 13.10
C ALA A 18 10.41 -4.65 12.92
N THR A 19 11.05 -5.18 11.89
CA THR A 19 10.95 -6.58 11.51
C THR A 19 12.02 -7.45 12.19
N TRP A 20 11.65 -8.69 12.48
CA TRP A 20 12.57 -9.65 13.08
C TRP A 20 13.73 -10.05 12.14
N GLN A 21 13.54 -9.95 10.82
CA GLN A 21 14.59 -10.22 9.83
C GLN A 21 15.74 -9.26 9.97
N TYR A 22 15.45 -7.97 10.07
CA TYR A 22 16.49 -6.94 10.26
C TYR A 22 17.16 -7.07 11.63
N ARG A 23 16.41 -7.51 12.65
CA ARG A 23 16.98 -7.85 13.95
C ARG A 23 17.94 -9.03 13.86
N LEU A 24 17.58 -10.10 13.12
CA LEU A 24 18.48 -11.23 12.86
C LEU A 24 19.67 -10.83 11.99
N LEU A 25 19.47 -10.02 10.97
CA LEU A 25 20.55 -9.50 10.13
C LEU A 25 21.54 -8.67 10.96
N SER A 26 21.04 -7.82 11.87
CA SER A 26 21.84 -7.05 12.80
C SER A 26 22.64 -7.95 13.76
N LEU A 27 22.02 -9.02 14.26
CA LEU A 27 22.68 -10.02 15.06
C LEU A 27 23.77 -10.76 14.28
N LEU A 28 23.50 -11.16 13.04
CA LEU A 28 24.48 -11.77 12.15
C LEU A 28 25.68 -10.83 11.94
N PHE A 29 25.40 -9.57 11.65
CA PHE A 29 26.44 -8.55 11.46
C PHE A 29 27.28 -8.35 12.73
N PHE A 30 26.64 -8.31 13.91
CA PHE A 30 27.33 -8.27 15.20
C PHE A 30 28.24 -9.50 15.39
N VAL A 31 27.75 -10.70 15.10
CA VAL A 31 28.52 -11.95 15.21
C VAL A 31 29.74 -11.93 14.28
N VAL A 32 29.58 -11.46 13.05
CA VAL A 32 30.69 -11.36 12.07
C VAL A 32 31.76 -10.39 12.53
N ILE A 33 31.38 -9.19 12.95
CA ILE A 33 32.32 -8.14 13.43
C ILE A 33 33.06 -8.60 14.69
N ASN A 34 32.36 -9.27 15.60
CA ASN A 34 32.93 -9.70 16.88
C ASN A 34 33.45 -11.16 16.86
N LYS A 35 33.75 -11.70 15.69
CA LYS A 35 34.20 -13.09 15.45
C LYS A 35 35.27 -13.56 16.44
N LYS A 36 36.32 -12.76 16.70
CA LYS A 36 37.43 -13.13 17.62
C LYS A 36 36.96 -13.28 19.07
N TRP A 37 36.10 -12.39 19.53
CA TRP A 37 35.56 -12.42 20.89
C TRP A 37 34.57 -13.57 21.09
N ILE A 38 33.67 -13.80 20.10
CA ILE A 38 32.68 -14.89 20.14
C ILE A 38 33.37 -16.25 20.18
N LYS A 39 34.38 -16.47 19.34
CA LYS A 39 35.18 -17.71 19.38
C LYS A 39 35.85 -17.96 20.73
N ALA A 40 36.27 -16.90 21.44
CA ALA A 40 36.92 -17.03 22.75
C ALA A 40 35.94 -17.30 23.90
N LYS A 41 34.66 -16.99 23.75
CA LYS A 41 33.64 -17.07 24.81
C LYS A 41 32.58 -18.14 24.61
N ILE A 42 32.30 -18.52 23.37
CA ILE A 42 31.25 -19.45 23.03
C ILE A 42 31.88 -20.75 22.52
N LYS A 43 31.55 -21.88 23.19
CA LYS A 43 32.07 -23.21 22.85
C LYS A 43 31.55 -23.74 21.52
N ILE A 44 30.43 -23.21 21.02
CA ILE A 44 29.84 -23.59 19.73
C ILE A 44 30.72 -23.06 18.59
N PRO A 45 31.01 -23.86 17.56
CA PRO A 45 31.78 -23.43 16.40
C PRO A 45 31.12 -22.20 15.74
N TYR A 46 31.91 -21.13 15.56
CA TYR A 46 31.44 -19.89 14.96
C TYR A 46 30.67 -20.07 13.63
N LYS A 47 31.15 -21.02 12.80
CA LYS A 47 30.48 -21.37 11.53
C LYS A 47 29.04 -21.84 11.74
N VAL A 48 28.78 -22.63 12.81
CA VAL A 48 27.43 -23.13 13.13
C VAL A 48 26.52 -21.96 13.49
N ILE A 49 27.00 -20.97 14.24
CA ILE A 49 26.20 -19.78 14.58
C ILE A 49 25.85 -19.00 13.31
N VAL A 50 26.85 -18.76 12.45
CA VAL A 50 26.63 -18.01 11.19
C VAL A 50 25.68 -18.74 10.26
N TRP A 51 25.89 -20.05 10.02
CA TRP A 51 25.00 -20.85 9.18
C TRP A 51 23.62 -21.00 9.77
N GLY A 52 23.51 -21.14 11.10
CA GLY A 52 22.20 -21.16 11.78
C GLY A 52 21.41 -19.87 11.57
N LEU A 53 22.05 -18.70 11.69
CA LEU A 53 21.40 -17.43 11.44
C LEU A 53 21.01 -17.24 9.97
N ILE A 54 21.87 -17.64 9.04
CA ILE A 54 21.57 -17.62 7.60
C ILE A 54 20.38 -18.54 7.32
N LEU A 55 20.38 -19.78 7.87
CA LEU A 55 19.28 -20.73 7.70
C LEU A 55 17.97 -20.16 8.27
N CYS A 56 17.99 -19.51 9.45
CA CYS A 56 16.81 -18.86 10.00
C CYS A 56 16.26 -17.75 9.07
N ILE A 57 17.14 -16.98 8.45
CA ILE A 57 16.74 -15.97 7.47
C ILE A 57 16.10 -16.66 6.25
N PHE A 58 16.72 -17.74 5.71
CA PHE A 58 16.19 -18.46 4.55
C PHE A 58 14.90 -19.24 4.83
N ILE A 59 14.74 -19.84 6.01
CA ILE A 59 13.49 -20.54 6.40
C ILE A 59 12.34 -19.53 6.54
N ALA A 60 12.66 -18.34 6.97
CA ALA A 60 11.64 -17.30 7.09
C ALA A 60 11.17 -16.73 5.75
N LEU A 61 12.02 -16.73 4.72
CA LEU A 61 11.70 -16.21 3.39
C LEU A 61 10.47 -16.86 2.73
N PRO A 62 10.31 -18.22 2.70
CA PRO A 62 9.16 -18.85 2.06
C PRO A 62 7.83 -18.63 2.80
N ASN A 63 7.87 -18.33 4.09
CA ASN A 63 6.65 -18.04 4.87
C ASN A 63 6.03 -16.69 4.55
N TYR A 64 6.68 -15.90 3.70
CA TYR A 64 6.28 -14.57 3.29
C TYR A 64 5.20 -14.53 2.22
N CYS A 65 4.96 -15.60 1.52
CA CYS A 65 4.01 -15.61 0.43
C CYS A 65 2.72 -16.29 0.83
N GLN A 66 1.62 -15.54 0.84
CA GLN A 66 0.25 -16.04 0.89
C GLN A 66 -0.24 -16.55 2.25
N ARG A 67 -0.18 -15.75 3.29
CA ARG A 67 -0.95 -16.01 4.53
C ARG A 67 -2.14 -15.06 4.64
N GLY A 68 -3.29 -15.60 5.04
CA GLY A 68 -4.49 -14.81 5.30
C GLY A 68 -5.35 -14.52 4.06
N ARG A 69 -6.09 -13.41 4.12
CA ARG A 69 -7.04 -12.97 3.10
C ARG A 69 -6.39 -12.26 1.92
N THR A 70 -5.18 -11.76 2.10
CA THR A 70 -4.46 -10.94 1.12
C THR A 70 -3.43 -11.74 0.37
N GLN A 71 -3.40 -11.58 -0.93
CA GLN A 71 -2.44 -12.22 -1.84
C GLN A 71 -1.87 -11.16 -2.79
N LEU A 72 -0.57 -11.26 -3.09
CA LEU A 72 0.05 -10.58 -4.20
C LEU A 72 0.14 -11.54 -5.38
N ILE A 73 -0.41 -11.13 -6.50
CA ILE A 73 -0.50 -11.93 -7.72
C ILE A 73 0.25 -11.20 -8.83
N TYR A 74 1.00 -11.96 -9.61
CA TYR A 74 1.68 -11.49 -10.81
C TYR A 74 0.97 -12.06 -12.03
N LEU A 75 0.62 -11.19 -12.97
CA LEU A 75 -0.05 -11.54 -14.22
C LEU A 75 0.85 -11.19 -15.41
N ASP A 76 0.92 -12.06 -16.39
CA ASP A 76 1.54 -11.79 -17.68
C ASP A 76 0.71 -10.81 -18.53
N LYS A 77 1.13 -10.58 -19.78
CA LYS A 77 0.44 -9.67 -20.71
C LYS A 77 -0.96 -10.15 -21.10
N GLU A 78 -1.18 -11.44 -21.06
CA GLU A 78 -2.44 -12.09 -21.40
C GLU A 78 -3.39 -12.19 -20.19
N GLY A 79 -2.95 -11.71 -19.00
CA GLY A 79 -3.69 -11.79 -17.75
C GLY A 79 -3.59 -13.15 -17.06
N GLY A 80 -2.72 -14.03 -17.53
CA GLY A 80 -2.42 -15.32 -16.92
C GLY A 80 -1.55 -15.17 -15.68
N ARG A 81 -1.81 -16.00 -14.64
CA ARG A 81 -1.00 -15.97 -13.41
C ARG A 81 0.39 -16.55 -13.65
N ILE A 82 1.40 -15.81 -13.23
CA ILE A 82 2.79 -16.27 -13.21
C ILE A 82 3.31 -16.44 -11.79
N SER A 83 4.37 -17.24 -11.65
CA SER A 83 5.07 -17.37 -10.36
C SER A 83 5.72 -16.06 -9.96
N THR A 84 5.77 -15.77 -8.65
CA THR A 84 6.47 -14.59 -8.14
C THR A 84 7.91 -14.58 -8.62
N PRO A 85 8.37 -13.52 -9.31
CA PRO A 85 9.73 -13.45 -9.80
C PRO A 85 10.79 -13.52 -8.69
N LEU A 86 11.88 -14.24 -8.92
CA LEU A 86 12.92 -14.46 -7.91
C LEU A 86 13.50 -13.14 -7.35
N HIS A 87 13.70 -12.14 -8.20
CA HIS A 87 14.23 -10.85 -7.78
C HIS A 87 13.27 -10.13 -6.80
N VAL A 88 11.96 -10.33 -6.93
CA VAL A 88 10.97 -9.79 -6.01
C VAL A 88 11.14 -10.40 -4.62
N TYR A 89 11.33 -11.73 -4.53
CA TYR A 89 11.65 -12.38 -3.25
C TYR A 89 12.91 -11.82 -2.61
N LEU A 90 13.98 -11.65 -3.40
CA LEU A 90 15.25 -11.15 -2.90
C LEU A 90 15.15 -9.70 -2.43
N ILE A 91 14.49 -8.84 -3.21
CA ILE A 91 14.28 -7.43 -2.82
C ILE A 91 13.45 -7.35 -1.55
N ASN A 92 12.38 -8.10 -1.45
CA ASN A 92 11.51 -8.09 -0.28
C ASN A 92 12.19 -8.61 0.98
N ALA A 93 13.08 -9.60 0.83
CA ALA A 93 13.89 -10.08 1.92
C ALA A 93 14.87 -9.03 2.45
N LEU A 94 15.42 -8.22 1.54
CA LEU A 94 16.39 -7.18 1.86
C LEU A 94 15.73 -5.86 2.28
N LEU A 95 14.57 -5.55 1.71
CA LEU A 95 13.83 -4.30 1.90
C LEU A 95 12.34 -4.57 2.15
N PRO A 96 11.97 -5.18 3.29
CA PRO A 96 10.57 -5.37 3.63
C PRO A 96 9.85 -4.04 3.74
N GLU A 97 8.62 -3.99 3.25
CA GLU A 97 7.80 -2.77 3.21
C GLU A 97 7.66 -2.13 4.59
N GLU A 98 7.42 -2.95 5.63
CA GLU A 98 7.30 -2.48 7.00
C GLU A 98 8.55 -1.71 7.46
N GLU A 99 9.76 -2.17 7.09
CA GLU A 99 11.00 -1.45 7.42
C GLU A 99 11.16 -0.16 6.62
N ILE A 100 10.79 -0.18 5.34
CA ILE A 100 10.83 1.03 4.50
C ILE A 100 9.89 2.09 5.07
N MET A 101 8.66 1.70 5.42
CA MET A 101 7.69 2.59 6.02
C MET A 101 8.14 3.10 7.39
N ASN A 102 8.64 2.21 8.26
CA ASN A 102 9.18 2.57 9.56
C ASN A 102 10.35 3.54 9.46
N PHE A 103 11.31 3.26 8.56
CA PHE A 103 12.46 4.14 8.32
C PHE A 103 12.00 5.46 7.70
N GLY A 104 11.13 5.41 6.69
CA GLY A 104 10.58 6.59 6.02
C GLY A 104 9.87 7.54 6.99
N LEU A 105 9.02 7.01 7.86
CA LEU A 105 8.31 7.79 8.88
C LEU A 105 9.28 8.43 9.88
N LYS A 106 10.25 7.68 10.38
CA LYS A 106 11.26 8.20 11.31
C LYS A 106 12.16 9.24 10.66
N ALA A 107 12.60 8.99 9.43
CA ALA A 107 13.39 9.95 8.66
C ALA A 107 12.58 11.23 8.40
N THR A 108 11.33 11.11 8.00
CA THR A 108 10.43 12.26 7.81
C THR A 108 10.29 13.07 9.09
N ALA A 109 10.20 12.40 10.25
CA ALA A 109 10.02 13.09 11.53
C ALA A 109 11.22 13.93 11.98
N VAL A 110 12.45 13.51 11.64
CA VAL A 110 13.69 14.13 12.16
C VAL A 110 14.46 14.95 11.13
N LEU A 111 14.27 14.69 9.84
CA LEU A 111 14.97 15.42 8.78
C LEU A 111 14.29 16.75 8.48
N PRO A 112 15.04 17.84 8.23
CA PRO A 112 14.44 19.10 7.77
C PRO A 112 13.64 18.89 6.48
N SER A 113 12.47 19.54 6.37
CA SER A 113 11.58 19.42 5.21
C SER A 113 12.27 19.75 3.88
N GLU A 114 13.21 20.69 3.93
CA GLU A 114 14.03 21.11 2.78
C GLU A 114 14.94 20.00 2.28
N SER A 115 15.46 19.17 3.19
CA SER A 115 16.33 18.01 2.86
C SER A 115 15.57 16.88 2.18
N LEU A 116 14.26 16.78 2.43
CA LEU A 116 13.38 15.77 1.84
C LEU A 116 12.82 16.20 0.49
N SER A 117 12.82 17.51 0.20
CA SER A 117 12.28 18.08 -1.04
C SER A 117 12.88 17.48 -2.32
N PRO A 118 14.19 17.18 -2.44
CA PRO A 118 14.74 16.53 -3.63
C PRO A 118 14.21 15.12 -3.88
N VAL A 119 13.91 14.36 -2.81
CA VAL A 119 13.37 12.99 -2.89
C VAL A 119 11.88 13.04 -3.26
N PHE A 120 11.18 14.03 -2.77
CA PHE A 120 9.74 14.22 -2.97
C PHE A 120 9.43 15.45 -3.83
N LYS A 121 10.13 15.61 -4.95
CA LYS A 121 10.01 16.81 -5.82
C LYS A 121 8.58 17.21 -6.16
N ASN A 122 7.67 16.26 -6.21
CA ASN A 122 6.26 16.47 -6.54
C ASN A 122 5.36 16.60 -5.30
N LEU A 123 5.90 16.35 -4.10
CA LEU A 123 5.21 16.58 -2.84
C LEU A 123 5.66 17.94 -2.31
N GLY A 124 4.79 18.92 -2.28
CA GLY A 124 5.11 20.23 -1.73
C GLY A 124 5.59 20.12 -0.27
N SER A 125 6.42 21.07 0.16
CA SER A 125 6.95 21.14 1.54
C SER A 125 5.85 21.09 2.63
N ARG A 126 4.61 21.43 2.28
CA ARG A 126 3.44 21.34 3.14
C ARG A 126 3.12 19.90 3.52
N PHE A 127 3.05 18.96 2.55
CA PHE A 127 2.80 17.54 2.83
C PHE A 127 3.83 16.96 3.78
N ILE A 128 5.11 17.32 3.59
CA ILE A 128 6.19 16.85 4.47
C ILE A 128 5.99 17.37 5.90
N ARG A 129 5.66 18.67 6.06
CA ARG A 129 5.40 19.26 7.38
C ARG A 129 4.17 18.67 8.05
N GLU A 130 3.11 18.40 7.31
CA GLU A 130 1.90 17.73 7.83
C GLU A 130 2.23 16.31 8.30
N ALA A 131 2.98 15.52 7.50
CA ALA A 131 3.44 14.20 7.90
C ALA A 131 4.34 14.22 9.15
N GLN A 132 5.22 15.23 9.27
CA GLN A 132 6.04 15.46 10.47
C GLN A 132 5.17 15.77 11.68
N SER A 133 4.19 16.66 11.53
CA SER A 133 3.23 17.00 12.58
C SER A 133 2.47 15.76 13.05
N ASP A 134 1.96 14.97 12.12
CA ASP A 134 1.20 13.75 12.38
C ASP A 134 2.05 12.71 13.12
N PHE A 135 3.31 12.56 12.74
CA PHE A 135 4.24 11.68 13.46
C PHE A 135 4.35 12.07 14.94
N TRP A 136 4.60 13.35 15.22
CA TRP A 136 4.77 13.84 16.59
C TRP A 136 3.47 13.84 17.39
N HIS A 137 2.30 13.89 16.75
CA HIS A 137 0.99 13.72 17.39
C HIS A 137 0.58 12.24 17.54
N GLY A 138 1.43 11.30 17.18
CA GLY A 138 1.19 9.86 17.35
C GLY A 138 0.39 9.20 16.23
N TYR A 139 0.00 9.92 15.16
CA TYR A 139 -0.72 9.35 14.02
C TYR A 139 0.12 8.36 13.20
N ALA A 140 1.45 8.37 13.35
CA ALA A 140 2.31 7.35 12.76
C ALA A 140 1.87 5.91 13.09
N ILE A 141 1.28 5.69 14.27
CA ILE A 141 0.70 4.41 14.66
C ILE A 141 -0.38 3.97 13.67
N GLY A 142 -1.16 4.89 13.11
CA GLY A 142 -2.16 4.62 12.09
C GLY A 142 -1.58 3.96 10.84
N PHE A 143 -0.34 4.23 10.48
CA PHE A 143 0.36 3.59 9.36
C PHE A 143 0.77 2.15 9.66
N TYR A 144 1.02 1.77 10.92
CA TYR A 144 1.39 0.41 11.31
C TYR A 144 0.20 -0.48 11.63
N THR A 145 -0.93 0.09 12.06
CA THR A 145 -2.14 -0.65 12.41
C THR A 145 -2.59 -1.60 11.29
N PRO A 146 -2.55 -1.22 9.99
CA PRO A 146 -2.90 -2.11 8.91
C PRO A 146 -2.05 -3.38 8.83
N TYR A 147 -0.74 -3.31 9.05
CA TYR A 147 0.13 -4.49 9.07
C TYR A 147 -0.27 -5.49 10.15
N ASN A 148 -0.64 -5.00 11.32
CA ASN A 148 -1.14 -5.86 12.40
C ASN A 148 -2.48 -6.53 12.07
N ARG A 149 -3.35 -5.85 11.33
CA ARG A 149 -4.68 -6.37 10.92
C ARG A 149 -4.58 -7.43 9.85
N LEU A 150 -3.60 -7.34 8.97
CA LEU A 150 -3.43 -8.29 7.88
C LEU A 150 -3.06 -9.69 8.35
N SER A 151 -2.68 -9.86 9.61
CA SER A 151 -2.12 -11.11 10.14
C SER A 151 -1.01 -11.67 9.26
N LEU A 152 -0.34 -10.79 8.54
CA LEU A 152 0.67 -11.09 7.53
C LEU A 152 2.05 -11.19 8.17
N GLN A 153 2.11 -11.63 9.43
CA GLN A 153 3.40 -11.86 10.07
C GLN A 153 4.26 -12.71 9.14
N GLY A 154 5.16 -12.06 8.49
CA GLY A 154 6.14 -12.69 7.64
C GLY A 154 5.80 -12.76 6.14
N SER A 155 4.73 -12.18 5.66
CA SER A 155 4.50 -12.07 4.23
C SER A 155 4.73 -10.64 3.79
N ASN A 156 5.75 -10.41 3.05
CA ASN A 156 5.95 -9.12 2.47
C ASN A 156 6.58 -9.23 1.10
N PRO A 157 5.80 -9.20 0.06
CA PRO A 157 6.30 -9.27 -1.29
C PRO A 157 6.90 -7.94 -1.78
N GLY A 158 7.23 -7.00 -0.91
CA GLY A 158 7.79 -5.72 -1.26
C GLY A 158 6.78 -4.72 -1.78
N THR A 159 7.28 -3.57 -2.10
CA THR A 159 6.44 -2.54 -2.64
C THR A 159 6.16 -2.79 -4.10
N PHE A 160 4.95 -2.55 -4.52
CA PHE A 160 4.60 -2.48 -5.93
C PHE A 160 5.52 -1.51 -6.68
N THR A 161 5.85 -0.40 -6.06
CA THR A 161 6.72 0.61 -6.63
C THR A 161 8.10 0.06 -6.94
N ILE A 162 8.73 -0.65 -6.00
CA ILE A 162 10.05 -1.25 -6.23
C ILE A 162 9.95 -2.38 -7.25
N ALA A 163 8.96 -3.26 -7.14
CA ALA A 163 8.73 -4.32 -8.10
C ALA A 163 8.43 -3.77 -9.49
N GLN A 164 7.64 -2.71 -9.61
CA GLN A 164 7.33 -2.03 -10.87
C GLN A 164 8.55 -1.34 -11.47
N ALA A 165 9.34 -0.62 -10.67
CA ALA A 165 10.57 0.02 -11.12
C ALA A 165 11.59 -1.03 -11.62
N MET A 166 11.73 -2.13 -10.88
CA MET A 166 12.60 -3.23 -11.30
C MET A 166 12.11 -3.91 -12.57
N ASN A 167 10.80 -4.08 -12.72
CA ASN A 167 10.17 -4.61 -13.92
C ASN A 167 10.46 -3.72 -15.14
N GLU A 168 10.28 -2.42 -15.01
CA GLU A 168 10.56 -1.46 -16.05
C GLU A 168 12.06 -1.45 -16.42
N TYR A 169 12.94 -1.42 -15.40
CA TYR A 169 14.39 -1.44 -15.57
C TYR A 169 14.92 -2.73 -16.20
N LEU A 170 14.37 -3.88 -15.79
CA LEU A 170 14.76 -5.21 -16.30
C LEU A 170 14.04 -5.61 -17.60
N GLY A 171 13.10 -4.77 -18.08
CA GLY A 171 12.34 -5.06 -19.29
C GLY A 171 11.36 -6.23 -19.13
N THR A 172 10.96 -6.57 -17.92
CA THR A 172 9.97 -7.61 -17.66
C THR A 172 8.55 -7.09 -17.89
N ASP A 173 7.67 -7.93 -18.42
CA ASP A 173 6.33 -7.55 -18.85
C ASP A 173 5.27 -8.32 -18.03
N TYR A 174 5.11 -7.93 -16.76
CA TYR A 174 4.05 -8.45 -15.92
C TYR A 174 3.38 -7.32 -15.15
N ASN A 175 2.11 -7.53 -14.78
CA ASN A 175 1.38 -6.68 -13.87
C ASN A 175 1.32 -7.35 -12.49
N ALA A 176 1.32 -6.56 -11.45
CA ALA A 176 1.14 -7.06 -10.09
C ALA A 176 -0.11 -6.43 -9.47
N ILE A 177 -0.91 -7.25 -8.79
CA ILE A 177 -2.10 -6.81 -8.07
C ILE A 177 -2.11 -7.42 -6.67
N TYR A 178 -2.55 -6.64 -5.68
CA TYR A 178 -2.92 -7.19 -4.38
C TYR A 178 -4.40 -7.50 -4.37
N ILE A 179 -4.76 -8.67 -3.84
CA ILE A 179 -6.16 -9.09 -3.70
C ILE A 179 -6.40 -9.41 -2.23
N THR A 180 -7.36 -8.73 -1.60
CA THR A 180 -7.88 -9.09 -0.28
C THR A 180 -9.28 -9.65 -0.42
N ARG A 181 -9.49 -10.89 0.05
CA ARG A 181 -10.80 -11.53 0.05
C ARG A 181 -11.68 -10.99 1.18
N PRO A 182 -13.02 -11.06 1.05
CA PRO A 182 -13.96 -10.80 2.14
C PRO A 182 -13.58 -11.58 3.40
N LYS A 183 -13.93 -11.08 4.58
CA LYS A 183 -13.53 -11.68 5.87
C LYS A 183 -14.07 -13.09 6.05
N ASN A 184 -15.34 -13.28 5.72
CA ASN A 184 -16.03 -14.56 5.80
C ASN A 184 -16.34 -15.04 4.38
N TYR A 185 -15.28 -15.17 3.55
CA TYR A 185 -15.45 -15.59 2.16
C TYR A 185 -16.10 -16.97 2.07
N ASP A 186 -17.15 -17.04 1.25
CA ASP A 186 -17.92 -18.23 0.94
C ASP A 186 -17.98 -18.36 -0.59
N SER A 187 -17.51 -19.49 -1.12
CA SER A 187 -17.44 -19.72 -2.58
C SER A 187 -18.80 -19.68 -3.29
N ASP A 188 -19.87 -19.94 -2.55
CA ASP A 188 -21.23 -20.01 -3.10
C ASP A 188 -21.91 -18.63 -3.15
N LYS A 189 -21.25 -17.59 -2.64
CA LYS A 189 -21.76 -16.22 -2.64
C LYS A 189 -21.08 -15.34 -3.66
N THR A 190 -21.85 -14.39 -4.15
CA THR A 190 -21.36 -13.31 -5.01
C THR A 190 -20.99 -12.11 -4.15
N TYR A 191 -19.80 -11.56 -4.38
CA TYR A 191 -19.30 -10.43 -3.63
C TYR A 191 -19.01 -9.23 -4.54
N PRO A 192 -19.23 -8.01 -4.06
CA PRO A 192 -18.76 -6.82 -4.76
C PRO A 192 -17.23 -6.73 -4.70
N VAL A 193 -16.66 -6.06 -5.71
CA VAL A 193 -15.21 -5.83 -5.81
C VAL A 193 -14.91 -4.34 -5.89
N ILE A 194 -13.88 -3.92 -5.14
CA ILE A 194 -13.32 -2.57 -5.19
C ILE A 194 -11.96 -2.65 -5.87
N PHE A 195 -11.79 -1.96 -6.99
CA PHE A 195 -10.49 -1.71 -7.57
C PHE A 195 -9.92 -0.41 -7.02
N PHE A 196 -8.76 -0.50 -6.36
CA PHE A 196 -8.13 0.61 -5.68
C PHE A 196 -6.88 1.06 -6.43
N ALA A 197 -6.83 2.35 -6.78
CA ALA A 197 -5.68 3.02 -7.34
C ALA A 197 -4.94 3.82 -6.26
N HIS A 198 -3.65 3.50 -6.12
CA HIS A 198 -2.78 4.08 -5.09
C HIS A 198 -2.40 5.54 -5.36
N GLY A 199 -1.91 6.21 -4.32
CA GLY A 199 -1.33 7.54 -4.40
C GLY A 199 0.13 7.56 -4.87
N TYR A 200 0.86 8.61 -4.52
CA TYR A 200 2.29 8.73 -4.80
C TYR A 200 3.10 7.60 -4.13
N LEU A 201 4.17 7.18 -4.76
CA LEU A 201 5.08 6.08 -4.36
C LEU A 201 4.55 4.66 -4.52
N GLY A 202 3.43 4.45 -5.20
CA GLY A 202 2.99 3.13 -5.61
C GLY A 202 2.02 2.43 -4.67
N SER A 203 1.71 1.19 -4.99
CA SER A 203 0.81 0.36 -4.23
C SER A 203 1.56 -0.34 -3.10
N TRP A 204 1.07 -0.17 -1.88
CA TRP A 204 1.63 -0.74 -0.67
C TRP A 204 0.67 -1.78 -0.10
N GLU A 205 1.20 -2.83 0.52
CA GLU A 205 0.42 -3.81 1.29
C GLU A 205 -0.36 -3.13 2.44
N LEU A 206 0.19 -2.04 2.95
CA LEU A 206 -0.44 -1.13 3.90
C LEU A 206 -1.88 -0.77 3.51
N TYR A 207 -2.14 -0.46 2.23
CA TYR A 207 -3.49 -0.13 1.77
C TYR A 207 -4.45 -1.30 1.89
N GLN A 208 -3.99 -2.53 1.66
CA GLN A 208 -4.82 -3.73 1.86
C GLN A 208 -5.24 -3.85 3.33
N GLY A 209 -4.34 -3.54 4.26
CA GLY A 209 -4.64 -3.51 5.68
C GLY A 209 -5.65 -2.43 6.05
N LEU A 210 -5.54 -1.24 5.47
CA LEU A 210 -6.52 -0.17 5.67
C LEU A 210 -7.90 -0.61 5.16
N PHE A 211 -7.99 -1.04 3.91
CA PHE A 211 -9.25 -1.43 3.28
C PHE A 211 -9.79 -2.78 3.74
N SER A 212 -9.04 -3.55 4.53
CA SER A 212 -9.54 -4.79 5.14
C SER A 212 -10.72 -4.59 6.12
N GLN A 213 -11.05 -3.34 6.45
CA GLN A 213 -12.24 -2.97 7.19
C GLN A 213 -13.54 -3.03 6.34
N LEU A 214 -13.40 -3.10 5.02
CA LEU A 214 -14.49 -3.35 4.08
C LEU A 214 -14.69 -4.87 3.96
N ASP A 215 -15.19 -5.48 5.04
CA ASP A 215 -15.20 -6.93 5.25
C ASP A 215 -16.02 -7.73 4.24
N ASP A 216 -16.99 -7.09 3.59
CA ASP A 216 -17.91 -7.72 2.63
C ASP A 216 -17.44 -7.59 1.15
N PHE A 217 -16.28 -6.99 0.91
CA PHE A 217 -15.77 -6.71 -0.43
C PHE A 217 -14.49 -7.50 -0.74
N PHE A 218 -14.33 -7.87 -2.01
CA PHE A 218 -12.98 -8.02 -2.55
C PHE A 218 -12.35 -6.64 -2.69
N VAL A 219 -11.11 -6.50 -2.24
CA VAL A 219 -10.33 -5.29 -2.49
C VAL A 219 -9.12 -5.65 -3.34
N VAL A 220 -9.03 -5.05 -4.52
CA VAL A 220 -7.96 -5.29 -5.50
C VAL A 220 -7.19 -4.01 -5.71
N SER A 221 -5.98 -3.91 -5.14
CA SER A 221 -5.07 -2.81 -5.45
C SER A 221 -4.39 -3.04 -6.78
N ILE A 222 -4.54 -2.08 -7.67
CA ILE A 222 -3.91 -2.08 -8.99
C ILE A 222 -2.72 -1.13 -9.02
N GLY A 223 -1.70 -1.50 -9.80
CA GLY A 223 -0.51 -0.68 -10.01
C GLY A 223 -0.56 0.08 -11.32
N THR A 224 0.33 1.06 -11.43
CA THR A 224 0.69 1.71 -12.69
C THR A 224 2.20 1.72 -12.85
N ARG A 225 2.69 1.80 -14.08
CA ARG A 225 4.14 1.94 -14.36
C ARG A 225 4.66 3.34 -14.06
N ASP A 226 3.78 4.29 -13.85
CA ASP A 226 4.16 5.64 -13.44
C ASP A 226 4.39 5.69 -11.92
N LEU A 227 5.64 5.88 -11.52
CA LEU A 227 6.04 5.98 -10.10
C LEU A 227 5.38 7.14 -9.37
N SER A 228 4.89 8.16 -10.09
CA SER A 228 4.10 9.24 -9.49
C SER A 228 2.68 8.82 -9.12
N GLY A 229 2.23 7.63 -9.53
CA GLY A 229 0.88 7.15 -9.30
C GLY A 229 -0.15 7.78 -10.24
N ILE A 230 0.26 8.24 -11.42
CA ILE A 230 -0.64 8.74 -12.45
C ILE A 230 -1.10 7.59 -13.34
N PHE A 231 -2.36 7.30 -13.28
CA PHE A 231 -2.99 6.24 -14.06
C PHE A 231 -3.54 6.77 -15.38
N ASN A 232 -3.47 5.95 -16.40
CA ASN A 232 -3.99 6.25 -17.73
C ASN A 232 -5.18 5.34 -18.11
N TYR A 233 -5.71 5.53 -19.31
CA TYR A 233 -6.84 4.75 -19.83
C TYR A 233 -6.55 3.24 -19.84
N ASN A 234 -5.35 2.83 -20.27
CA ASN A 234 -5.01 1.41 -20.39
C ASN A 234 -4.94 0.73 -19.02
N ASP A 235 -4.44 1.44 -17.99
CA ASP A 235 -4.39 0.91 -16.62
C ASP A 235 -5.81 0.58 -16.12
N ILE A 236 -6.78 1.46 -16.38
CA ILE A 236 -8.17 1.23 -15.96
C ILE A 236 -8.86 0.20 -16.87
N ASN A 237 -8.54 0.17 -18.15
CA ASN A 237 -9.10 -0.83 -19.06
C ASN A 237 -8.72 -2.26 -18.63
N LYS A 238 -7.54 -2.48 -18.09
CA LYS A 238 -7.09 -3.78 -17.54
C LYS A 238 -8.01 -4.34 -16.47
N VAL A 239 -8.73 -3.49 -15.74
CA VAL A 239 -9.77 -3.94 -14.79
C VAL A 239 -10.73 -4.90 -15.47
N PHE A 240 -11.14 -4.58 -16.69
CA PHE A 240 -12.15 -5.33 -17.44
C PHE A 240 -11.58 -6.38 -18.38
N THR A 241 -10.35 -6.17 -18.87
CA THR A 241 -9.71 -7.07 -19.84
C THR A 241 -8.81 -8.13 -19.19
N GLU A 242 -8.30 -7.86 -17.98
CA GLU A 242 -7.36 -8.76 -17.31
C GLU A 242 -7.84 -9.14 -15.89
N TYR A 243 -8.12 -8.17 -15.01
CA TYR A 243 -8.28 -8.45 -13.58
C TYR A 243 -9.62 -9.12 -13.23
N ILE A 244 -10.75 -8.64 -13.77
CA ILE A 244 -12.06 -9.32 -13.57
C ILE A 244 -12.05 -10.71 -14.21
N PRO A 245 -11.58 -10.92 -15.46
CA PRO A 245 -11.43 -12.25 -16.01
C PRO A 245 -10.57 -13.17 -15.15
N TYR A 246 -9.44 -12.68 -14.65
CA TYR A 246 -8.58 -13.44 -13.74
C TYR A 246 -9.33 -13.86 -12.46
N LEU A 247 -10.01 -12.94 -11.79
CA LEU A 247 -10.77 -13.25 -10.57
C LEU A 247 -11.83 -14.34 -10.84
N LYS A 248 -12.52 -14.27 -11.98
CA LYS A 248 -13.50 -15.27 -12.39
C LYS A 248 -12.86 -16.62 -12.72
N SER A 249 -11.68 -16.65 -13.34
CA SER A 249 -10.95 -17.89 -13.63
C SER A 249 -10.44 -18.61 -12.37
N GLU A 250 -10.20 -17.85 -11.29
CA GLU A 250 -9.89 -18.38 -9.95
C GLU A 250 -11.15 -18.88 -9.21
N GLY A 251 -12.32 -18.84 -9.84
CA GLY A 251 -13.59 -19.31 -9.28
C GLY A 251 -14.30 -18.29 -8.38
N TYR A 252 -13.88 -17.02 -8.37
CA TYR A 252 -14.55 -15.99 -7.58
C TYR A 252 -15.83 -15.49 -8.29
N SER A 253 -16.96 -15.50 -7.58
CA SER A 253 -18.21 -14.90 -8.04
C SER A 253 -18.21 -13.41 -7.73
N ILE A 254 -18.05 -12.57 -8.77
CA ILE A 254 -17.93 -11.13 -8.68
C ILE A 254 -19.24 -10.45 -9.08
N GLY A 255 -19.79 -9.62 -8.19
CA GLY A 255 -20.99 -8.81 -8.38
C GLY A 255 -20.69 -7.38 -8.82
N ASP A 256 -21.20 -6.42 -8.05
CA ASP A 256 -21.00 -5.00 -8.32
C ASP A 256 -19.52 -4.61 -8.33
N VAL A 257 -19.14 -3.76 -9.27
CA VAL A 257 -17.76 -3.29 -9.42
C VAL A 257 -17.66 -1.84 -9.00
N HIS A 258 -16.77 -1.56 -8.06
CA HIS A 258 -16.49 -0.24 -7.51
C HIS A 258 -15.08 0.18 -7.86
N PHE A 259 -14.85 1.48 -7.99
CA PHE A 259 -13.52 2.05 -8.20
C PHE A 259 -13.19 3.07 -7.12
N MET A 260 -11.94 3.12 -6.69
CA MET A 260 -11.48 4.02 -5.63
C MET A 260 -10.08 4.52 -5.93
N GLY A 261 -9.85 5.84 -5.88
CA GLY A 261 -8.54 6.45 -6.03
C GLY A 261 -8.17 7.33 -4.84
N LEU A 262 -6.95 7.19 -4.35
CA LEU A 262 -6.39 7.97 -3.26
C LEU A 262 -5.31 8.92 -3.78
N SER A 263 -5.37 10.21 -3.42
CA SER A 263 -4.35 11.19 -3.77
C SER A 263 -4.09 11.21 -5.29
N ASN A 264 -2.88 10.93 -5.77
CA ASN A 264 -2.57 10.84 -7.20
C ASN A 264 -3.39 9.76 -7.92
N GLY A 265 -3.85 8.72 -7.22
CA GLY A 265 -4.82 7.74 -7.74
C GLY A 265 -6.17 8.34 -8.12
N GLY A 266 -6.45 9.59 -7.73
CA GLY A 266 -7.58 10.36 -8.26
C GLY A 266 -7.55 10.55 -9.77
N SER A 267 -6.36 10.53 -10.39
CA SER A 267 -6.22 10.47 -11.85
C SER A 267 -6.92 9.25 -12.44
N ALA A 268 -6.78 8.09 -11.80
CA ALA A 268 -7.48 6.87 -12.16
C ALA A 268 -9.00 7.02 -12.00
N SER A 269 -9.46 7.60 -10.88
CA SER A 269 -10.89 7.88 -10.68
C SER A 269 -11.44 8.83 -11.74
N ASN A 270 -10.67 9.82 -12.20
CA ASN A 270 -11.07 10.70 -13.28
C ASN A 270 -11.15 9.96 -14.63
N VAL A 271 -10.21 9.06 -14.93
CA VAL A 271 -10.29 8.19 -16.11
C VAL A 271 -11.50 7.25 -16.01
N ALA A 272 -11.71 6.61 -14.86
CA ALA A 272 -12.87 5.77 -14.61
C ALA A 272 -14.19 6.53 -14.81
N LEU A 273 -14.27 7.75 -14.29
CA LEU A 273 -15.45 8.60 -14.41
C LEU A 273 -15.76 9.00 -15.86
N ARG A 274 -14.74 9.43 -16.60
CA ARG A 274 -14.90 9.90 -17.99
C ARG A 274 -15.17 8.77 -18.97
N SER A 275 -14.50 7.62 -18.81
CA SER A 275 -14.45 6.59 -19.85
C SER A 275 -15.19 5.31 -19.49
N PHE A 276 -15.43 5.03 -18.21
CA PHE A 276 -15.95 3.76 -17.74
C PHE A 276 -17.10 3.89 -16.72
N SER A 277 -17.72 5.09 -16.59
CA SER A 277 -18.76 5.32 -15.58
C SER A 277 -19.99 4.41 -15.71
N ASN A 278 -20.22 3.80 -16.86
CA ASN A 278 -21.30 2.82 -17.07
C ASN A 278 -20.93 1.40 -16.63
N LYS A 279 -19.68 1.15 -16.29
CA LYS A 279 -19.17 -0.17 -15.87
C LYS A 279 -18.95 -0.26 -14.36
N PHE A 280 -18.95 0.88 -13.65
CA PHE A 280 -18.79 0.93 -12.20
C PHE A 280 -20.12 1.31 -11.53
N LYS A 281 -20.40 0.70 -10.36
CA LYS A 281 -21.51 1.10 -9.49
C LYS A 281 -21.19 2.40 -8.76
N THR A 282 -19.97 2.49 -8.20
CA THR A 282 -19.47 3.72 -7.58
C THR A 282 -18.06 4.05 -8.03
N ILE A 283 -17.73 5.34 -8.04
CA ILE A 283 -16.35 5.85 -8.24
C ILE A 283 -16.04 6.80 -7.09
N THR A 284 -15.00 6.45 -6.31
CA THR A 284 -14.63 7.13 -5.08
C THR A 284 -13.34 7.92 -5.26
N TYR A 285 -13.32 9.11 -4.67
CA TYR A 285 -12.17 10.02 -4.59
C TYR A 285 -11.81 10.25 -3.14
N ILE A 286 -10.57 9.98 -2.76
CA ILE A 286 -10.06 10.18 -1.39
C ILE A 286 -8.87 11.13 -1.44
N SER A 287 -8.94 12.25 -0.70
CA SER A 287 -7.89 13.28 -0.62
C SER A 287 -7.34 13.71 -1.98
N THR A 288 -8.22 13.95 -2.95
CA THR A 288 -7.86 14.30 -4.32
C THR A 288 -8.95 15.14 -4.99
N SER A 289 -8.62 15.74 -6.13
CA SER A 289 -9.58 16.50 -6.95
C SER A 289 -10.47 15.58 -7.78
N CYS A 290 -11.69 16.01 -8.00
CA CYS A 290 -12.66 15.32 -8.85
C CYS A 290 -13.03 16.21 -10.04
N ASP A 291 -13.02 15.64 -11.24
CA ASP A 291 -13.53 16.31 -12.44
C ASP A 291 -15.06 16.36 -12.43
N VAL A 292 -15.59 17.49 -12.93
CA VAL A 292 -17.01 17.62 -13.17
C VAL A 292 -17.30 17.27 -14.63
N ILE A 293 -18.07 16.20 -14.84
CA ILE A 293 -18.54 15.75 -16.16
C ILE A 293 -20.05 15.99 -16.32
N LYS A 294 -20.54 15.95 -17.55
CA LYS A 294 -21.95 16.25 -17.82
C LYS A 294 -22.94 15.29 -17.15
N HIS A 295 -22.60 14.01 -17.07
CA HIS A 295 -23.43 12.99 -16.42
C HIS A 295 -22.62 11.71 -16.20
N SER A 296 -22.82 11.05 -15.06
CA SER A 296 -22.27 9.74 -14.76
C SER A 296 -23.37 8.76 -14.37
N LYS A 297 -23.28 7.53 -14.87
CA LYS A 297 -24.12 6.42 -14.40
C LYS A 297 -23.66 5.90 -13.04
N ALA A 298 -22.35 5.94 -12.78
CA ALA A 298 -21.81 5.61 -11.48
C ALA A 298 -22.18 6.68 -10.46
N LYS A 299 -22.47 6.28 -9.22
CA LYS A 299 -22.51 7.18 -8.08
C LYS A 299 -21.09 7.65 -7.76
N VAL A 300 -20.90 8.94 -7.55
CA VAL A 300 -19.60 9.52 -7.20
C VAL A 300 -19.52 9.77 -5.71
N ILE A 301 -18.51 9.19 -5.06
CA ILE A 301 -18.26 9.34 -3.61
C ILE A 301 -17.01 10.19 -3.43
N LEU A 302 -17.11 11.25 -2.63
CA LEU A 302 -16.07 12.24 -2.43
C LEU A 302 -15.67 12.28 -0.94
N ILE A 303 -14.37 12.13 -0.66
CA ILE A 303 -13.83 12.13 0.70
C ILE A 303 -12.61 13.04 0.74
N GLY A 304 -12.61 14.06 1.61
CA GLY A 304 -11.47 14.97 1.68
C GLY A 304 -11.54 16.05 2.73
N GLY A 305 -10.43 16.73 2.90
CA GLY A 305 -10.22 17.78 3.89
C GLY A 305 -10.13 19.18 3.31
N GLY A 306 -10.60 20.17 4.06
CA GLY A 306 -10.58 21.58 3.63
C GLY A 306 -9.19 22.22 3.67
N LYS A 307 -8.27 21.66 4.47
CA LYS A 307 -6.87 22.09 4.55
C LYS A 307 -5.97 21.37 3.54
N ASP A 308 -6.53 20.44 2.75
CA ASP A 308 -5.83 19.74 1.67
C ASP A 308 -6.12 20.44 0.33
N ASP A 309 -5.11 21.03 -0.27
CA ASP A 309 -5.24 21.74 -1.56
C ASP A 309 -5.78 20.84 -2.68
N SER A 310 -5.53 19.53 -2.60
CA SER A 310 -6.00 18.54 -3.56
C SER A 310 -7.52 18.31 -3.47
N SER A 311 -8.07 18.30 -2.26
CA SER A 311 -9.48 17.98 -2.00
C SER A 311 -10.35 19.15 -1.53
N ALA A 312 -9.76 20.34 -1.25
CA ALA A 312 -10.50 21.51 -0.77
C ALA A 312 -11.68 21.93 -1.67
N ARG A 313 -11.63 21.60 -2.95
CA ARG A 313 -12.67 21.92 -3.95
C ARG A 313 -13.74 20.85 -4.10
N LEU A 314 -13.68 19.74 -3.37
CA LEU A 314 -14.67 18.64 -3.48
C LEU A 314 -16.12 19.10 -3.26
N PRO A 315 -16.45 19.99 -2.31
CA PRO A 315 -17.83 20.48 -2.18
C PRO A 315 -18.34 21.24 -3.42
N SER A 316 -17.45 21.89 -4.15
CA SER A 316 -17.80 22.54 -5.41
C SER A 316 -17.98 21.53 -6.55
N ALA A 317 -17.11 20.54 -6.63
CA ALA A 317 -17.21 19.45 -7.59
C ALA A 317 -18.51 18.64 -7.38
N GLU A 318 -18.86 18.38 -6.13
CA GLU A 318 -20.11 17.69 -5.75
C GLU A 318 -21.34 18.44 -6.29
N ARG A 319 -21.42 19.74 -6.03
CA ARG A 319 -22.54 20.57 -6.56
C ARG A 319 -22.57 20.55 -8.08
N GLY A 320 -21.42 20.64 -8.76
CA GLY A 320 -21.33 20.56 -10.21
C GLY A 320 -21.84 19.23 -10.76
N LEU A 321 -21.44 18.12 -10.16
CA LEU A 321 -21.89 16.79 -10.55
C LEU A 321 -23.39 16.59 -10.34
N ARG A 322 -23.96 17.04 -9.22
CA ARG A 322 -25.40 17.02 -8.95
C ARG A 322 -26.20 17.82 -9.98
N ASN A 323 -25.72 19.02 -10.31
CA ASN A 323 -26.35 19.85 -11.31
C ASN A 323 -26.35 19.19 -12.69
N CYS A 324 -25.43 18.28 -12.96
CA CYS A 324 -25.39 17.46 -14.16
C CYS A 324 -26.16 16.14 -14.04
N GLY A 325 -26.93 15.92 -12.97
CA GLY A 325 -27.75 14.73 -12.76
C GLY A 325 -26.99 13.49 -12.25
N THR A 326 -25.74 13.65 -11.82
CA THR A 326 -24.94 12.55 -11.23
C THR A 326 -25.31 12.36 -9.76
N LYS A 327 -25.54 11.10 -9.34
CA LYS A 327 -25.70 10.78 -7.91
C LYS A 327 -24.37 10.96 -7.19
N THR A 328 -24.37 11.68 -6.06
CA THR A 328 -23.15 11.95 -5.28
C THR A 328 -23.36 11.70 -3.80
N ALA A 329 -22.27 11.37 -3.11
CA ALA A 329 -22.17 11.40 -1.65
C ALA A 329 -20.85 12.08 -1.28
N ILE A 330 -20.80 12.83 -0.19
CA ILE A 330 -19.60 13.55 0.24
C ILE A 330 -19.39 13.44 1.74
N LEU A 331 -18.18 13.07 2.14
CA LEU A 331 -17.63 13.20 3.49
C LEU A 331 -16.52 14.24 3.45
N PHE A 332 -16.79 15.44 3.94
CA PHE A 332 -15.85 16.55 3.89
C PHE A 332 -15.70 17.17 5.28
N ASP A 333 -14.46 17.31 5.73
CA ASP A 333 -14.12 17.97 6.98
C ASP A 333 -13.20 19.16 6.68
N LYS A 334 -13.70 20.38 6.96
CA LYS A 334 -12.99 21.64 6.69
C LYS A 334 -11.65 21.77 7.42
N ASP A 335 -11.51 21.05 8.54
CA ASP A 335 -10.36 21.15 9.44
C ASP A 335 -9.31 20.05 9.18
N GLU A 336 -9.62 19.07 8.32
CA GLU A 336 -8.73 17.99 7.95
C GLU A 336 -7.79 18.36 6.80
N ASN A 337 -6.61 17.73 6.81
CA ASN A 337 -5.58 17.83 5.80
C ASN A 337 -5.56 16.60 4.86
N HIS A 338 -4.50 16.42 4.09
CA HIS A 338 -4.33 15.31 3.14
C HIS A 338 -4.36 13.93 3.81
N TYR A 339 -4.01 13.84 5.09
CA TYR A 339 -3.93 12.58 5.86
C TYR A 339 -5.24 12.22 6.58
N MET A 340 -6.37 12.81 6.20
CA MET A 340 -7.69 12.50 6.75
C MET A 340 -7.98 10.99 6.82
N MET A 341 -7.51 10.22 5.82
CA MET A 341 -7.65 8.76 5.79
C MET A 341 -6.98 8.07 6.99
N VAL A 342 -5.94 8.67 7.55
CA VAL A 342 -5.25 8.16 8.75
C VAL A 342 -5.94 8.64 10.02
N HIS A 343 -6.38 9.91 10.04
CA HIS A 343 -6.97 10.53 11.23
C HIS A 343 -8.37 10.01 11.53
N GLN A 344 -9.20 9.83 10.50
CA GLN A 344 -10.62 9.52 10.59
C GLN A 344 -11.00 8.16 10.00
N GLN A 345 -10.13 7.14 10.10
CA GLN A 345 -10.35 5.81 9.49
C GLN A 345 -11.75 5.25 9.76
N GLY A 346 -12.19 5.21 11.03
CA GLY A 346 -13.47 4.62 11.40
C GLY A 346 -14.65 5.30 10.69
N LYS A 347 -14.69 6.63 10.72
CA LYS A 347 -15.73 7.44 10.08
C LYS A 347 -15.74 7.27 8.56
N ILE A 348 -14.57 7.18 7.95
CA ILE A 348 -14.45 6.98 6.49
C ILE A 348 -14.96 5.60 6.10
N PHE A 349 -14.58 4.54 6.81
CA PHE A 349 -15.02 3.19 6.46
C PHE A 349 -16.49 2.95 6.76
N GLU A 350 -17.06 3.53 7.82
CA GLU A 350 -18.50 3.55 8.06
C GLU A 350 -19.23 4.19 6.87
N PHE A 351 -18.83 5.40 6.50
CA PHE A 351 -19.38 6.12 5.35
C PHE A 351 -19.26 5.33 4.04
N LEU A 352 -18.10 4.74 3.75
CA LEU A 352 -17.89 3.92 2.55
C LEU A 352 -18.79 2.68 2.54
N ASN A 353 -18.92 1.98 3.67
CA ASN A 353 -19.80 0.82 3.78
C ASN A 353 -21.26 1.17 3.50
N ASP A 354 -21.73 2.34 3.94
CA ASP A 354 -23.10 2.80 3.71
C ASP A 354 -23.33 3.22 2.27
N GLU A 355 -22.36 3.92 1.66
CA GLU A 355 -22.52 4.53 0.35
C GLU A 355 -22.25 3.57 -0.83
N MET A 356 -21.55 2.45 -0.59
CA MET A 356 -21.25 1.43 -1.60
C MET A 356 -22.24 0.25 -1.62
N LYS A 357 -23.07 0.10 -0.60
CA LYS A 357 -24.18 -0.86 -0.61
C LYS A 357 -25.31 -0.37 -1.53
#